data_7aace22610d945583a02edd5fc0c8c17
#
_entry.id   7aace22610d945583a02edd5fc0c8c17
#
_cell.length_a   1.000
_cell.length_b   1.000
_cell.length_c   1.000
_cell.angle_alpha   90.00
_cell.angle_beta   90.00
_cell.angle_gamma   90.00
#
_symmetry.space_group_name_H-M   'P 1'
#
loop_
_entity.id
_entity.type
_entity.pdbx_description
1 polymer ?
#
loop_
_entity_poly.entity_id
_entity_poly.type
_entity_poly.pdbx_seq_one_letter_code
_entity_poly.pdbx_strand_id
1 'polypeptide(L)'
;MCSIGETLEFIHEYPSCFILKEALKRFDEHLSLRNTPLLSNVTSKCVITSLAVDIEQSCDESGIEIAAKEIWGVLHALETILQLTYRSEWDSKVIYEASVYDVPAYSHRGIMIDTARHFLSVSEIEKIIDAMSMVKMNVLHWHVTDDESFPFVVSAYLQLSAQGAFNPQLMVYQRNEVLSLLEYARLRGVRVMAEFETPGKF
;
A
#
# COMPACT_ATOMS: atom_id res chain seq x y z
N MET A 1 -19.95 -14.00 -14.79
CA MET A 1 -19.02 -12.88 -14.94
C MET A 1 -19.82 -11.59 -14.85
N CYS A 2 -19.35 -10.65 -14.06
CA CYS A 2 -20.01 -9.38 -13.83
C CYS A 2 -19.13 -8.24 -14.33
N SER A 3 -19.73 -7.20 -14.89
CA SER A 3 -19.05 -5.93 -15.18
C SER A 3 -19.05 -5.06 -13.91
N ILE A 4 -18.00 -4.29 -13.73
CA ILE A 4 -17.94 -3.28 -12.69
C ILE A 4 -18.52 -1.99 -13.29
N GLY A 5 -19.49 -1.36 -12.59
CA GLY A 5 -20.10 -0.11 -13.00
C GLY A 5 -19.09 1.04 -13.09
N GLU A 6 -19.45 2.12 -13.81
CA GLU A 6 -18.60 3.31 -13.92
C GLU A 6 -18.33 3.99 -12.57
N THR A 7 -19.26 3.85 -11.65
CA THR A 7 -19.14 4.32 -10.26
C THR A 7 -19.46 3.18 -9.32
N LEU A 8 -18.57 2.91 -8.36
CA LEU A 8 -18.79 1.96 -7.28
C LEU A 8 -19.25 2.71 -6.04
N GLU A 9 -20.36 2.26 -5.46
CA GLU A 9 -20.79 2.71 -4.15
C GLU A 9 -20.06 1.90 -3.08
N PHE A 10 -19.38 2.59 -2.15
CA PHE A 10 -18.68 1.95 -1.05
C PHE A 10 -19.58 1.94 0.20
N ILE A 11 -20.01 0.75 0.58
CA ILE A 11 -20.91 0.55 1.74
C ILE A 11 -20.05 0.05 2.91
N HIS A 12 -19.98 0.80 3.99
CA HIS A 12 -19.29 0.40 5.22
C HIS A 12 -19.84 1.14 6.45
N GLU A 13 -19.78 0.50 7.61
CA GLU A 13 -20.21 1.06 8.88
C GLU A 13 -19.11 1.86 9.64
N TYR A 14 -17.99 2.20 8.97
CA TYR A 14 -16.81 2.81 9.58
C TYR A 14 -16.51 4.22 9.03
N PRO A 15 -17.42 5.20 9.16
CA PRO A 15 -17.23 6.53 8.55
C PRO A 15 -16.04 7.31 9.14
N SER A 16 -15.61 6.98 10.37
CA SER A 16 -14.48 7.60 11.05
C SER A 16 -13.12 6.91 10.77
N CYS A 17 -13.11 5.78 10.05
CA CYS A 17 -11.89 5.07 9.74
C CYS A 17 -11.14 5.73 8.57
N PHE A 18 -10.19 6.61 8.91
CA PHE A 18 -9.39 7.33 7.93
C PHE A 18 -8.57 6.40 7.02
N ILE A 19 -8.03 5.30 7.57
CA ILE A 19 -7.28 4.31 6.79
C ILE A 19 -8.16 3.68 5.71
N LEU A 20 -9.38 3.28 6.05
CA LEU A 20 -10.33 2.69 5.10
C LEU A 20 -10.70 3.70 4.01
N LYS A 21 -11.00 4.94 4.39
CA LYS A 21 -11.33 6.01 3.44
C LYS A 21 -10.21 6.24 2.42
N GLU A 22 -8.97 6.34 2.87
CA GLU A 22 -7.81 6.52 1.98
C GLU A 22 -7.55 5.26 1.13
N ALA A 23 -7.80 4.07 1.68
CA ALA A 23 -7.68 2.82 0.94
C ALA A 23 -8.71 2.71 -0.20
N LEU A 24 -9.98 3.03 0.08
CA LEU A 24 -11.05 3.01 -0.92
C LEU A 24 -10.81 4.05 -2.02
N LYS A 25 -10.33 5.25 -1.67
CA LYS A 25 -9.94 6.27 -2.65
C LYS A 25 -8.84 5.76 -3.59
N ARG A 26 -7.76 5.19 -3.05
CA ARG A 26 -6.69 4.61 -3.87
C ARG A 26 -7.18 3.44 -4.72
N PHE A 27 -8.06 2.60 -4.18
CA PHE A 27 -8.67 1.50 -4.93
C PHE A 27 -9.41 2.02 -6.16
N ASP A 28 -10.25 3.05 -6.00
CA ASP A 28 -11.00 3.64 -7.10
C ASP A 28 -10.07 4.27 -8.16
N GLU A 29 -9.04 4.99 -7.72
CA GLU A 29 -8.00 5.54 -8.59
C GLU A 29 -7.28 4.43 -9.38
N HIS A 30 -6.83 3.36 -8.68
CA HIS A 30 -6.15 2.23 -9.32
C HIS A 30 -7.06 1.45 -10.26
N LEU A 31 -8.32 1.25 -9.88
CA LEU A 31 -9.31 0.60 -10.73
C LEU A 31 -9.53 1.42 -12.03
N SER A 32 -9.49 2.74 -11.94
CA SER A 32 -9.66 3.64 -13.08
C SER A 32 -8.45 3.68 -14.01
N LEU A 33 -7.23 3.64 -13.44
CA LEU A 33 -5.98 3.80 -14.20
C LEU A 33 -5.40 2.48 -14.72
N ARG A 34 -5.83 1.34 -14.17
CA ARG A 34 -5.18 0.05 -14.47
C ARG A 34 -5.46 -0.39 -15.90
N ASN A 35 -4.41 -0.64 -16.68
CA ASN A 35 -4.46 -1.39 -17.92
C ASN A 35 -4.74 -2.86 -17.60
N THR A 36 -6.03 -3.18 -17.40
CA THR A 36 -6.46 -4.56 -17.13
C THR A 36 -6.32 -5.41 -18.39
N PRO A 37 -5.94 -6.70 -18.27
CA PRO A 37 -5.85 -7.58 -19.43
C PRO A 37 -7.17 -7.66 -20.21
N LEU A 38 -7.09 -7.64 -21.53
CA LEU A 38 -8.25 -7.76 -22.41
C LEU A 38 -8.77 -9.22 -22.40
N LEU A 39 -10.05 -9.41 -22.14
CA LEU A 39 -10.75 -10.67 -22.31
C LEU A 39 -11.66 -10.60 -23.54
N SER A 40 -11.40 -11.47 -24.54
CA SER A 40 -12.24 -11.58 -25.72
C SER A 40 -13.51 -12.41 -25.46
N ASN A 41 -14.60 -12.09 -26.16
CA ASN A 41 -15.87 -12.84 -26.16
C ASN A 41 -16.63 -12.91 -24.83
N VAL A 42 -16.58 -11.84 -24.03
CA VAL A 42 -17.28 -11.78 -22.75
C VAL A 42 -18.52 -10.91 -22.82
N THR A 43 -19.69 -11.52 -22.61
CA THR A 43 -20.93 -10.81 -22.30
C THR A 43 -21.17 -10.90 -20.78
N SER A 44 -21.17 -9.78 -20.08
CA SER A 44 -21.49 -9.75 -18.66
C SER A 44 -22.99 -9.91 -18.44
N LYS A 45 -23.39 -10.78 -17.50
CA LYS A 45 -24.81 -11.01 -17.15
C LYS A 45 -25.26 -10.15 -15.96
N CYS A 46 -24.35 -9.51 -15.27
CA CYS A 46 -24.65 -8.65 -14.13
C CYS A 46 -23.73 -7.42 -14.14
N VAL A 47 -24.14 -6.38 -13.41
CA VAL A 47 -23.33 -5.17 -13.18
C VAL A 47 -23.13 -5.03 -11.69
N ILE A 48 -21.88 -4.95 -11.25
CA ILE A 48 -21.50 -4.68 -9.88
C ILE A 48 -21.51 -3.17 -9.69
N THR A 49 -22.35 -2.68 -8.82
CA THR A 49 -22.49 -1.25 -8.50
C THR A 49 -22.06 -0.90 -7.09
N SER A 50 -21.82 -1.91 -6.23
CA SER A 50 -21.44 -1.68 -4.85
C SER A 50 -20.31 -2.59 -4.40
N LEU A 51 -19.50 -2.10 -3.47
CA LEU A 51 -18.49 -2.82 -2.73
C LEU A 51 -18.79 -2.66 -1.25
N ALA A 52 -19.19 -3.75 -0.61
CA ALA A 52 -19.44 -3.77 0.82
C ALA A 52 -18.18 -4.20 1.57
N VAL A 53 -17.83 -3.45 2.60
CA VAL A 53 -16.78 -3.82 3.55
C VAL A 53 -17.48 -4.11 4.87
N ASP A 54 -17.63 -5.39 5.17
CA ASP A 54 -18.20 -5.85 6.43
C ASP A 54 -17.20 -6.71 7.20
N ILE A 55 -17.29 -6.64 8.51
CA ILE A 55 -16.43 -7.44 9.38
C ILE A 55 -17.16 -8.67 9.92
N GLU A 56 -18.45 -8.82 9.71
CA GLU A 56 -19.21 -10.00 10.20
C GLU A 56 -20.63 -10.26 9.66
N GLN A 57 -21.11 -9.85 8.46
CA GLN A 57 -22.38 -10.42 7.97
C GLN A 57 -22.70 -10.31 6.47
N SER A 58 -23.71 -11.12 6.08
CA SER A 58 -24.12 -11.66 4.79
C SER A 58 -24.58 -10.67 3.72
N CYS A 59 -24.37 -11.08 2.48
CA CYS A 59 -24.52 -10.38 1.22
C CYS A 59 -25.91 -10.38 0.61
N ASP A 60 -26.15 -9.35 -0.18
CA ASP A 60 -27.18 -9.33 -1.23
C ASP A 60 -26.53 -9.56 -2.62
N GLU A 61 -27.27 -10.11 -3.57
CA GLU A 61 -26.79 -10.87 -4.75
C GLU A 61 -25.99 -10.10 -5.83
N SER A 62 -25.59 -8.83 -5.66
CA SER A 62 -24.98 -8.02 -6.73
C SER A 62 -23.77 -7.17 -6.32
N GLY A 63 -23.10 -7.50 -5.24
CA GLY A 63 -21.96 -6.75 -4.69
C GLY A 63 -20.67 -7.56 -4.58
N ILE A 64 -19.58 -6.87 -4.27
CA ILE A 64 -18.34 -7.47 -3.78
C ILE A 64 -18.33 -7.29 -2.27
N GLU A 65 -18.18 -8.40 -1.54
CA GLU A 65 -18.05 -8.39 -0.09
C GLU A 65 -16.60 -8.67 0.31
N ILE A 66 -16.12 -7.91 1.30
CA ILE A 66 -14.82 -8.13 1.93
C ILE A 66 -15.06 -8.36 3.42
N ALA A 67 -14.74 -9.57 3.91
CA ALA A 67 -14.68 -9.88 5.32
C ALA A 67 -13.23 -9.98 5.79
N ALA A 68 -12.83 -9.22 6.80
CA ALA A 68 -11.49 -9.25 7.36
C ALA A 68 -11.51 -9.00 8.87
N LYS A 69 -10.56 -9.63 9.60
CA LYS A 69 -10.43 -9.41 11.06
C LYS A 69 -9.92 -8.02 11.42
N GLU A 70 -9.13 -7.44 10.54
CA GLU A 70 -8.47 -6.14 10.74
C GLU A 70 -8.43 -5.35 9.44
N ILE A 71 -8.33 -4.02 9.57
CA ILE A 71 -8.26 -3.10 8.43
C ILE A 71 -7.13 -3.46 7.44
N TRP A 72 -6.03 -4.03 7.91
CA TRP A 72 -4.91 -4.46 7.06
C TRP A 72 -5.31 -5.58 6.11
N GLY A 73 -6.20 -6.47 6.54
CA GLY A 73 -6.80 -7.50 5.68
C GLY A 73 -7.66 -6.90 4.58
N VAL A 74 -8.42 -5.84 4.87
CA VAL A 74 -9.21 -5.12 3.87
C VAL A 74 -8.32 -4.52 2.79
N LEU A 75 -7.19 -3.87 3.17
CA LEU A 75 -6.24 -3.33 2.19
C LEU A 75 -5.73 -4.42 1.22
N HIS A 76 -5.39 -5.60 1.75
CA HIS A 76 -4.94 -6.72 0.93
C HIS A 76 -6.06 -7.31 0.05
N ALA A 77 -7.30 -7.34 0.55
CA ALA A 77 -8.46 -7.80 -0.21
C ALA A 77 -8.78 -6.85 -1.39
N LEU A 78 -8.70 -5.55 -1.19
CA LEU A 78 -8.85 -4.56 -2.27
C LEU A 78 -7.82 -4.79 -3.38
N GLU A 79 -6.57 -5.08 -3.03
CA GLU A 79 -5.54 -5.42 -4.03
C GLU A 79 -5.87 -6.75 -4.75
N THR A 80 -6.42 -7.76 -4.04
CA THR A 80 -6.88 -9.00 -4.67
C THR A 80 -7.98 -8.71 -5.71
N ILE A 81 -8.96 -7.87 -5.38
CA ILE A 81 -10.04 -7.50 -6.32
C ILE A 81 -9.45 -6.82 -7.57
N LEU A 82 -8.51 -5.88 -7.39
CA LEU A 82 -7.82 -5.24 -8.50
C LEU A 82 -7.12 -6.27 -9.39
N GLN A 83 -6.47 -7.28 -8.82
CA GLN A 83 -5.76 -8.31 -9.58
C GLN A 83 -6.71 -9.28 -10.29
N LEU A 84 -7.91 -9.50 -9.76
CA LEU A 84 -8.95 -10.33 -10.39
C LEU A 84 -9.78 -9.60 -11.44
N THR A 85 -9.57 -8.28 -11.60
CA THR A 85 -10.31 -7.48 -12.55
C THR A 85 -9.67 -7.55 -13.95
N TYR A 86 -10.49 -7.79 -14.98
CA TYR A 86 -10.11 -7.84 -16.39
C TYR A 86 -10.83 -6.76 -17.19
N ARG A 87 -10.34 -6.46 -18.39
CA ARG A 87 -11.01 -5.60 -19.36
C ARG A 87 -11.69 -6.42 -20.45
N SER A 88 -12.96 -6.15 -20.71
CA SER A 88 -13.70 -6.77 -21.82
C SER A 88 -13.34 -6.10 -23.15
N GLU A 89 -13.75 -6.73 -24.29
CA GLU A 89 -13.61 -6.15 -25.63
C GLU A 89 -14.34 -4.80 -25.77
N TRP A 90 -15.34 -4.55 -24.94
CA TRP A 90 -16.16 -3.34 -24.92
C TRP A 90 -15.63 -2.27 -23.93
N ASP A 91 -14.37 -2.41 -23.53
CA ASP A 91 -13.70 -1.53 -22.56
C ASP A 91 -14.31 -1.52 -21.14
N SER A 92 -15.24 -2.43 -20.85
CA SER A 92 -15.82 -2.59 -19.51
C SER A 92 -14.90 -3.39 -18.62
N LYS A 93 -14.76 -3.00 -17.36
CA LYS A 93 -14.08 -3.79 -16.34
C LYS A 93 -14.99 -4.92 -15.88
N VAL A 94 -14.45 -6.14 -15.83
CA VAL A 94 -15.20 -7.34 -15.50
C VAL A 94 -14.44 -8.20 -14.50
N ILE A 95 -15.19 -8.89 -13.64
CA ILE A 95 -14.66 -9.85 -12.67
C ILE A 95 -15.48 -11.14 -12.76
N TYR A 96 -14.84 -12.28 -12.57
CA TYR A 96 -15.55 -13.54 -12.43
C TYR A 96 -16.16 -13.61 -11.02
N GLU A 97 -17.36 -14.19 -10.94
CA GLU A 97 -17.91 -14.58 -9.66
C GLU A 97 -16.97 -15.60 -9.00
N ALA A 98 -16.50 -15.28 -7.81
CA ALA A 98 -15.54 -16.11 -7.09
C ALA A 98 -15.66 -15.88 -5.58
N SER A 99 -15.41 -16.93 -4.81
CA SER A 99 -15.14 -16.82 -3.39
C SER A 99 -13.65 -16.99 -3.17
N VAL A 100 -13.01 -16.02 -2.52
CA VAL A 100 -11.57 -16.00 -2.30
C VAL A 100 -11.28 -16.05 -0.81
N TYR A 101 -10.51 -17.05 -0.39
CA TYR A 101 -9.94 -17.15 0.94
C TYR A 101 -8.44 -16.94 0.86
N ASP A 102 -7.96 -15.76 1.29
CA ASP A 102 -6.57 -15.34 1.16
C ASP A 102 -5.93 -15.14 2.54
N VAL A 103 -4.98 -16.01 2.86
CA VAL A 103 -4.21 -15.95 4.10
C VAL A 103 -2.73 -16.05 3.76
N PRO A 104 -1.91 -15.06 4.18
CA PRO A 104 -0.48 -15.11 3.91
C PRO A 104 0.20 -16.28 4.63
N ALA A 105 1.09 -16.99 3.91
CA ALA A 105 1.88 -18.09 4.48
C ALA A 105 2.83 -17.60 5.59
N TYR A 106 3.27 -16.33 5.51
CA TYR A 106 4.17 -15.71 6.49
C TYR A 106 3.60 -14.38 6.98
N SER A 107 3.63 -14.18 8.28
CA SER A 107 3.19 -12.92 8.92
C SER A 107 4.13 -11.75 8.66
N HIS A 108 5.41 -12.00 8.43
CA HIS A 108 6.43 -11.01 8.10
C HIS A 108 6.82 -11.14 6.63
N ARG A 109 6.51 -10.13 5.83
CA ARG A 109 6.81 -10.07 4.40
C ARG A 109 7.42 -8.70 4.11
N GLY A 110 8.74 -8.64 4.07
CA GLY A 110 9.44 -7.37 4.01
C GLY A 110 10.58 -7.35 3.01
N ILE A 111 11.03 -6.15 2.73
CA ILE A 111 12.30 -5.87 2.06
C ILE A 111 13.12 -4.93 2.92
N MET A 112 14.42 -4.93 2.73
CA MET A 112 15.34 -3.98 3.31
C MET A 112 15.84 -3.01 2.24
N ILE A 113 15.90 -1.72 2.61
CA ILE A 113 16.60 -0.69 1.84
C ILE A 113 17.72 -0.11 2.67
N ASP A 114 18.83 0.19 2.02
CA ASP A 114 20.02 0.77 2.64
C ASP A 114 20.23 2.18 2.09
N THR A 115 19.87 3.17 2.92
CA THR A 115 19.99 4.58 2.57
C THR A 115 21.23 5.26 3.18
N ALA A 116 22.02 4.50 3.93
CA ALA A 116 23.32 4.92 4.41
C ALA A 116 24.36 4.85 3.29
N ARG A 117 24.42 3.74 2.54
CA ARG A 117 25.35 3.59 1.41
C ARG A 117 24.88 4.32 0.16
N HIS A 118 23.57 4.31 -0.10
CA HIS A 118 22.95 5.01 -1.24
C HIS A 118 21.74 5.79 -0.77
N PHE A 119 21.87 7.11 -0.69
CA PHE A 119 20.76 7.97 -0.32
C PHE A 119 19.62 7.85 -1.33
N LEU A 120 18.42 7.58 -0.83
CA LEU A 120 17.18 7.63 -1.59
C LEU A 120 16.33 8.80 -1.09
N SER A 121 15.76 9.56 -1.99
CA SER A 121 14.81 10.61 -1.59
C SER A 121 13.54 10.00 -0.96
N VAL A 122 12.84 10.76 -0.14
CA VAL A 122 11.57 10.32 0.45
C VAL A 122 10.59 9.86 -0.63
N SER A 123 10.52 10.57 -1.76
CA SER A 123 9.64 10.21 -2.88
C SER A 123 10.00 8.88 -3.56
N GLU A 124 11.27 8.47 -3.52
CA GLU A 124 11.69 7.15 -4.01
C GLU A 124 11.30 6.06 -3.02
N ILE A 125 11.46 6.31 -1.73
CA ILE A 125 11.02 5.38 -0.67
C ILE A 125 9.49 5.21 -0.71
N GLU A 126 8.73 6.27 -0.93
CA GLU A 126 7.27 6.21 -1.11
C GLU A 126 6.87 5.30 -2.28
N LYS A 127 7.55 5.38 -3.43
CA LYS A 127 7.31 4.47 -4.56
C LYS A 127 7.60 3.00 -4.22
N ILE A 128 8.65 2.75 -3.41
CA ILE A 128 8.94 1.41 -2.93
C ILE A 128 7.82 0.90 -2.03
N ILE A 129 7.31 1.75 -1.12
CA ILE A 129 6.17 1.42 -0.25
C ILE A 129 4.90 1.15 -1.08
N ASP A 130 4.65 1.91 -2.15
CA ASP A 130 3.56 1.64 -3.08
C ASP A 130 3.70 0.25 -3.72
N ALA A 131 4.87 -0.05 -4.27
CA ALA A 131 5.15 -1.35 -4.86
C ALA A 131 5.00 -2.50 -3.84
N MET A 132 5.44 -2.29 -2.58
CA MET A 132 5.26 -3.25 -1.50
C MET A 132 3.78 -3.53 -1.21
N SER A 133 2.94 -2.49 -1.18
CA SER A 133 1.50 -2.63 -0.94
C SER A 133 0.81 -3.44 -2.04
N MET A 134 1.20 -3.24 -3.32
CA MET A 134 0.67 -3.97 -4.48
C MET A 134 0.99 -5.47 -4.46
N VAL A 135 2.08 -5.86 -3.81
CA VAL A 135 2.47 -7.28 -3.64
C VAL A 135 2.22 -7.80 -2.22
N LYS A 136 1.43 -7.08 -1.43
CA LYS A 136 1.01 -7.45 -0.07
C LYS A 136 2.17 -7.63 0.92
N MET A 137 3.28 -6.94 0.72
CA MET A 137 4.35 -6.84 1.71
C MET A 137 3.94 -5.87 2.84
N ASN A 138 4.40 -6.14 4.07
CA ASN A 138 3.95 -5.42 5.26
C ASN A 138 5.05 -4.87 6.15
N VAL A 139 6.32 -5.06 5.79
CA VAL A 139 7.45 -4.55 6.56
C VAL A 139 8.52 -3.97 5.65
N LEU A 140 8.80 -2.68 5.81
CA LEU A 140 9.98 -2.03 5.26
C LEU A 140 11.06 -1.99 6.34
N HIS A 141 12.13 -2.74 6.16
CA HIS A 141 13.32 -2.63 6.97
C HIS A 141 14.17 -1.49 6.39
N TRP A 142 14.27 -0.40 7.11
CA TRP A 142 14.97 0.80 6.66
C TRP A 142 16.28 0.93 7.40
N HIS A 143 17.38 0.53 6.76
CA HIS A 143 18.74 0.73 7.23
C HIS A 143 19.14 2.17 6.94
N VAL A 144 19.03 3.03 7.96
CA VAL A 144 19.08 4.48 7.78
C VAL A 144 20.50 5.02 7.85
N THR A 145 21.30 4.49 8.79
CA THR A 145 22.66 4.98 9.08
C THR A 145 23.66 3.84 9.18
N ASP A 146 24.88 4.09 8.72
CA ASP A 146 26.02 3.18 8.87
C ASP A 146 27.33 4.02 8.89
N ASP A 147 28.51 3.36 8.86
CA ASP A 147 29.82 4.01 8.85
C ASP A 147 29.99 5.00 7.70
N GLU A 148 29.44 4.68 6.52
CA GLU A 148 29.58 5.49 5.32
C GLU A 148 28.80 6.80 5.39
N SER A 149 27.62 6.80 6.03
CA SER A 149 26.88 8.03 6.21
C SER A 149 25.82 8.00 7.30
N PHE A 150 25.51 9.19 7.82
CA PHE A 150 24.47 9.44 8.80
C PHE A 150 23.46 10.48 8.28
N PRO A 151 22.55 10.11 7.36
CA PRO A 151 21.62 11.05 6.73
C PRO A 151 20.39 11.39 7.57
N PHE A 152 20.31 10.98 8.82
CA PHE A 152 19.15 11.19 9.68
C PHE A 152 19.35 12.38 10.63
N VAL A 153 18.44 13.36 10.59
CA VAL A 153 18.53 14.56 11.44
C VAL A 153 17.99 14.26 12.84
N VAL A 154 18.90 14.18 13.80
CA VAL A 154 18.59 14.05 15.23
C VAL A 154 18.59 15.43 15.89
N SER A 155 17.44 15.90 16.36
CA SER A 155 17.29 17.26 16.90
C SER A 155 18.22 17.57 18.06
N ALA A 156 18.54 16.56 18.90
CA ALA A 156 19.46 16.72 20.04
C ALA A 156 20.95 16.70 19.61
N TYR A 157 21.28 16.20 18.43
CA TYR A 157 22.65 16.00 17.96
C TYR A 157 22.75 16.32 16.46
N LEU A 158 22.51 17.59 16.10
CA LEU A 158 22.50 18.05 14.70
C LEU A 158 23.82 17.79 13.96
N GLN A 159 24.94 17.77 14.68
CA GLN A 159 26.26 17.50 14.12
C GLN A 159 26.41 16.11 13.53
N LEU A 160 25.59 15.11 13.92
CA LEU A 160 25.65 13.78 13.36
C LEU A 160 25.37 13.80 11.84
N SER A 161 24.29 14.41 11.42
CA SER A 161 23.97 14.56 10.00
C SER A 161 24.77 15.67 9.33
N ALA A 162 25.11 16.75 10.05
CA ALA A 162 25.90 17.85 9.48
C ALA A 162 27.33 17.41 9.08
N GLN A 163 27.90 16.44 9.77
CA GLN A 163 29.24 15.89 9.48
C GLN A 163 29.18 14.52 8.81
N GLY A 164 28.16 13.71 9.09
CA GLY A 164 28.06 12.34 8.64
C GLY A 164 27.26 12.13 7.35
N ALA A 165 26.45 13.08 6.90
CA ALA A 165 25.73 12.91 5.63
C ALA A 165 26.64 13.21 4.43
N PHE A 166 26.41 12.50 3.30
CA PHE A 166 27.13 12.79 2.04
C PHE A 166 26.91 14.24 1.56
N ASN A 167 25.69 14.76 1.76
CA ASN A 167 25.37 16.17 1.55
C ASN A 167 24.39 16.63 2.63
N PRO A 168 24.86 17.42 3.63
CA PRO A 168 24.02 17.84 4.76
C PRO A 168 22.85 18.76 4.41
N GLN A 169 22.81 19.33 3.22
CA GLN A 169 21.73 20.19 2.75
C GLN A 169 20.69 19.46 1.92
N LEU A 170 21.11 18.44 1.14
CA LEU A 170 20.27 17.80 0.13
C LEU A 170 20.00 16.31 0.40
N MET A 171 20.89 15.63 1.13
CA MET A 171 20.83 14.18 1.36
C MET A 171 20.68 13.87 2.84
N VAL A 172 19.62 14.38 3.44
CA VAL A 172 19.28 14.14 4.85
C VAL A 172 17.78 14.00 4.99
N TYR A 173 17.35 13.19 5.94
CA TYR A 173 15.94 13.00 6.30
C TYR A 173 15.58 13.92 7.47
N GLN A 174 14.75 14.90 7.20
CA GLN A 174 14.22 15.80 8.21
C GLN A 174 13.12 15.11 9.02
N ARG A 175 12.93 15.53 10.26
CA ARG A 175 11.91 14.95 11.15
C ARG A 175 10.50 14.94 10.54
N ASN A 176 10.09 16.03 9.92
CA ASN A 176 8.78 16.14 9.30
C ASN A 176 8.63 15.19 8.10
N GLU A 177 9.67 15.01 7.30
CA GLU A 177 9.69 14.08 6.17
C GLU A 177 9.56 12.63 6.65
N VAL A 178 10.31 12.28 7.71
CA VAL A 178 10.21 10.95 8.32
C VAL A 178 8.80 10.69 8.86
N LEU A 179 8.21 11.65 9.58
CA LEU A 179 6.85 11.50 10.11
C LEU A 179 5.82 11.34 8.98
N SER A 180 5.96 12.10 7.90
CA SER A 180 5.09 11.96 6.72
C SER A 180 5.26 10.59 6.07
N LEU A 181 6.50 10.11 5.92
CA LEU A 181 6.80 8.78 5.36
C LEU A 181 6.22 7.65 6.21
N LEU A 182 6.32 7.74 7.54
CA LEU A 182 5.73 6.75 8.46
C LEU A 182 4.21 6.69 8.31
N GLU A 183 3.55 7.84 8.21
CA GLU A 183 2.11 7.90 7.97
C GLU A 183 1.74 7.37 6.59
N TYR A 184 2.50 7.71 5.56
CA TYR A 184 2.34 7.20 4.21
C TYR A 184 2.41 5.66 4.16
N ALA A 185 3.40 5.08 4.84
CA ALA A 185 3.55 3.63 4.98
C ALA A 185 2.39 3.00 5.76
N ARG A 186 1.99 3.62 6.88
CA ARG A 186 0.87 3.16 7.71
C ARG A 186 -0.43 3.07 6.90
N LEU A 187 -0.73 4.08 6.09
CA LEU A 187 -1.93 4.09 5.24
C LEU A 187 -1.93 2.98 4.18
N ARG A 188 -0.79 2.35 3.92
CA ARG A 188 -0.62 1.24 2.97
C ARG A 188 -0.45 -0.13 3.65
N GLY A 189 -0.58 -0.16 4.98
CA GLY A 189 -0.39 -1.39 5.75
C GLY A 189 1.06 -1.83 5.86
N VAL A 190 2.02 -0.93 5.62
CA VAL A 190 3.44 -1.20 5.73
C VAL A 190 3.99 -0.61 7.03
N ARG A 191 4.55 -1.47 7.87
CA ARG A 191 5.30 -1.07 9.07
C ARG A 191 6.74 -0.75 8.68
N VAL A 192 7.22 0.42 9.06
CA VAL A 192 8.64 0.78 8.92
C VAL A 192 9.39 0.34 10.17
N MET A 193 10.45 -0.45 9.97
CA MET A 193 11.38 -0.89 10.98
C MET A 193 12.72 -0.22 10.69
N ALA A 194 12.97 0.92 11.37
CA ALA A 194 14.21 1.67 11.19
C ALA A 194 15.36 1.04 11.97
N GLU A 195 16.49 0.90 11.30
CA GLU A 195 17.75 0.45 11.87
C GLU A 195 18.75 1.60 11.90
N PHE A 196 19.32 1.84 13.06
CA PHE A 196 20.39 2.81 13.29
C PHE A 196 21.61 2.07 13.81
N GLU A 197 22.67 2.03 13.03
CA GLU A 197 23.95 1.48 13.48
C GLU A 197 24.60 2.43 14.49
N THR A 198 24.72 1.96 15.72
CA THR A 198 25.30 2.71 16.84
C THR A 198 25.92 1.76 17.89
N PRO A 199 27.11 2.03 18.42
CA PRO A 199 28.14 2.93 17.88
C PRO A 199 28.64 2.41 16.54
N GLY A 200 29.22 3.27 15.70
CA GLY A 200 29.76 2.87 14.39
C GLY A 200 30.69 1.67 14.48
N LYS A 201 30.76 0.89 13.43
CA LYS A 201 31.77 -0.19 13.29
C LYS A 201 33.13 0.48 13.17
N PHE A 202 34.00 0.29 14.17
CA PHE A 202 35.38 0.74 14.14
C PHE A 202 36.27 -0.32 13.50
#